data_15906249df8150ab977341576e8869f4
#
_entry.id   15906249df8150ab977341576e8869f4
#
_cell.length_a   1.000
_cell.length_b   1.000
_cell.length_c   1.000
_cell.angle_alpha   90.00
_cell.angle_beta   90.00
_cell.angle_gamma   90.00
#
_symmetry.space_group_name_H-M   'P 1'
#
loop_
_entity.id
_entity.type
_entity.pdbx_description
1 polymer ?
#
loop_
_entity_poly.entity_id
_entity_poly.type
_entity_poly.pdbx_seq_one_letter_code
_entity_poly.pdbx_strand_id
1 'polypeptide(L)'
;MIETAILTALKDKRARLAHDLKEAELRMVALRTDLANVDGCLRIFGSDIDPETIRPKATQGESPAGLPKGAGTRTALEILRETGQAMSTPELAACVLQRWGRPLEARALSMLVKCIQGNFSRRTDGIVEFTRDTYPGRWRLTSLPAPANSAE
;
A
#
# COMPACT_ATOMS: atom_id res chain seq x y z
N MET A 1 39.14 16.81 12.65
CA MET A 1 38.73 16.11 11.42
C MET A 1 37.27 15.62 11.42
N ILE A 2 36.70 15.15 12.51
CA ILE A 2 35.31 14.70 12.59
C ILE A 2 34.33 15.85 12.41
N GLU A 3 34.61 17.00 12.98
CA GLU A 3 33.75 18.20 12.94
C GLU A 3 33.57 18.76 11.53
N THR A 4 34.58 18.73 10.71
CA THR A 4 34.56 19.15 9.29
C THR A 4 33.68 18.20 8.44
N ALA A 5 33.74 16.90 8.70
CA ALA A 5 32.92 15.92 8.00
C ALA A 5 31.41 16.08 8.34
N ILE A 6 31.10 16.35 9.60
CA ILE A 6 29.73 16.61 10.06
C ILE A 6 29.17 17.89 9.41
N LEU A 7 29.96 18.96 9.41
CA LEU A 7 29.56 20.23 8.78
C LEU A 7 29.32 20.08 7.27
N THR A 8 30.15 19.31 6.59
CA THR A 8 29.97 19.02 5.16
C THR A 8 28.69 18.24 4.93
N ALA A 9 28.46 17.18 5.69
CA ALA A 9 27.22 16.39 5.59
C ALA A 9 25.95 17.21 5.88
N LEU A 10 26.01 18.14 6.85
CA LEU A 10 24.89 19.04 7.14
C LEU A 10 24.65 20.06 6.01
N LYS A 11 25.71 20.61 5.41
CA LYS A 11 25.61 21.50 4.23
C LYS A 11 24.96 20.77 3.06
N ASP A 12 25.40 19.56 2.76
CA ASP A 12 24.83 18.74 1.69
C ASP A 12 23.36 18.40 1.96
N LYS A 13 23.04 18.03 3.21
CA LYS A 13 21.64 17.76 3.58
C LYS A 13 20.77 19.01 3.44
N ARG A 14 21.26 20.16 3.88
CA ARG A 14 20.56 21.45 3.72
C ARG A 14 20.35 21.80 2.26
N ALA A 15 21.37 21.59 1.41
CA ALA A 15 21.26 21.87 -0.02
C ALA A 15 20.18 21.00 -0.69
N ARG A 16 20.14 19.71 -0.37
CA ARG A 16 19.09 18.78 -0.86
C ARG A 16 17.70 19.22 -0.41
N LEU A 17 17.53 19.49 0.88
CA LEU A 17 16.24 19.94 1.42
C LEU A 17 15.77 21.26 0.79
N ALA A 18 16.69 22.20 0.51
CA ALA A 18 16.37 23.45 -0.17
C ALA A 18 15.95 23.24 -1.63
N HIS A 19 16.56 22.26 -2.30
CA HIS A 19 16.18 21.85 -3.65
C HIS A 19 14.79 21.22 -3.67
N ASP A 20 14.56 20.23 -2.79
CA ASP A 20 13.29 19.52 -2.67
C ASP A 20 12.13 20.49 -2.34
N LEU A 21 12.40 21.48 -1.47
CA LEU A 21 11.43 22.51 -1.13
C LEU A 21 11.07 23.36 -2.37
N LYS A 22 12.07 23.80 -3.12
CA LYS A 22 11.84 24.57 -4.35
C LYS A 22 11.05 23.78 -5.40
N GLU A 23 11.36 22.51 -5.59
CA GLU A 23 10.58 21.63 -6.48
C GLU A 23 9.14 21.47 -5.99
N ALA A 24 8.92 21.28 -4.68
CA ALA A 24 7.59 21.16 -4.11
C ALA A 24 6.77 22.46 -4.30
N GLU A 25 7.40 23.61 -4.15
CA GLU A 25 6.76 24.92 -4.40
C GLU A 25 6.35 25.08 -5.87
N LEU A 26 7.23 24.75 -6.81
CA LEU A 26 6.93 24.78 -8.25
C LEU A 26 5.78 23.85 -8.59
N ARG A 27 5.79 22.62 -8.04
CA ARG A 27 4.71 21.64 -8.23
C ARG A 27 3.40 22.15 -7.64
N MET A 28 3.43 22.81 -6.49
CA MET A 28 2.24 23.40 -5.87
C MET A 28 1.64 24.49 -6.77
N VAL A 29 2.46 25.36 -7.36
CA VAL A 29 1.99 26.40 -8.30
C VAL A 29 1.34 25.76 -9.51
N ALA A 30 1.96 24.76 -10.12
CA ALA A 30 1.41 24.05 -11.28
C ALA A 30 0.04 23.42 -10.96
N LEU A 31 -0.07 22.70 -9.83
CA LEU A 31 -1.32 22.08 -9.42
C LEU A 31 -2.44 23.09 -9.13
N ARG A 32 -2.10 24.27 -8.58
CA ARG A 32 -3.07 25.35 -8.40
C ARG A 32 -3.58 25.90 -9.74
N THR A 33 -2.70 26.05 -10.71
CA THR A 33 -3.08 26.47 -12.06
C THR A 33 -3.99 25.44 -12.73
N ASP A 34 -3.65 24.15 -12.65
CA ASP A 34 -4.46 23.07 -13.20
C ASP A 34 -5.84 23.02 -12.54
N LEU A 35 -5.91 23.16 -11.21
CA LEU A 35 -7.16 23.21 -10.48
C LEU A 35 -8.03 24.38 -10.94
N ALA A 36 -7.47 25.57 -11.03
CA ALA A 36 -8.19 26.76 -11.50
C ALA A 36 -8.73 26.59 -12.94
N ASN A 37 -7.98 25.93 -13.80
CA ASN A 37 -8.42 25.62 -15.17
C ASN A 37 -9.62 24.65 -15.17
N VAL A 38 -9.55 23.60 -14.35
CA VAL A 38 -10.66 22.62 -14.19
C VAL A 38 -11.90 23.30 -13.60
N ASP A 39 -11.72 24.15 -12.57
CA ASP A 39 -12.81 24.91 -11.95
C ASP A 39 -13.45 25.87 -12.98
N GLY A 40 -12.65 26.48 -13.86
CA GLY A 40 -13.14 27.28 -14.98
C GLY A 40 -14.02 26.45 -15.93
N CYS A 41 -13.55 25.26 -16.30
CA CYS A 41 -14.34 24.36 -17.14
C CYS A 41 -15.64 23.91 -16.45
N LEU A 42 -15.59 23.56 -15.17
CA LEU A 42 -16.78 23.19 -14.41
C LEU A 42 -17.86 24.29 -14.39
N ARG A 43 -17.45 25.55 -14.25
CA ARG A 43 -18.38 26.70 -14.31
C ARG A 43 -19.02 26.89 -15.69
N ILE A 44 -18.31 26.53 -16.76
CA ILE A 44 -18.82 26.64 -18.12
C ILE A 44 -19.81 25.51 -18.45
N PHE A 45 -19.49 24.27 -18.08
CA PHE A 45 -20.25 23.08 -18.45
C PHE A 45 -21.24 22.61 -17.38
N GLY A 46 -21.06 23.00 -16.14
CA GLY A 46 -21.89 22.58 -15.00
C GLY A 46 -22.29 23.80 -14.17
N SER A 47 -23.21 24.62 -14.69
CA SER A 47 -23.63 25.90 -14.06
C SER A 47 -24.13 25.78 -12.62
N ASP A 48 -24.56 24.57 -12.21
CA ASP A 48 -25.12 24.32 -10.88
C ASP A 48 -24.10 23.66 -9.91
N ILE A 49 -22.86 23.44 -10.37
CA ILE A 49 -21.81 22.82 -9.57
C ILE A 49 -20.86 23.89 -9.03
N ASP A 50 -20.83 24.06 -7.71
CA ASP A 50 -19.82 24.86 -7.06
C ASP A 50 -18.54 24.02 -6.89
N PRO A 51 -17.42 24.37 -7.56
CA PRO A 51 -16.18 23.61 -7.47
C PRO A 51 -15.64 23.48 -6.04
N GLU A 52 -15.90 24.46 -5.16
CA GLU A 52 -15.41 24.44 -3.78
C GLU A 52 -16.11 23.38 -2.91
N THR A 53 -17.28 22.90 -3.33
CA THR A 53 -18.00 21.82 -2.66
C THR A 53 -17.44 20.44 -3.00
N ILE A 54 -16.62 20.33 -4.04
CA ILE A 54 -16.02 19.07 -4.48
C ILE A 54 -14.90 18.69 -3.52
N ARG A 55 -15.13 17.67 -2.72
CA ARG A 55 -14.12 17.16 -1.79
C ARG A 55 -12.91 16.60 -2.52
N PRO A 56 -11.68 16.96 -2.11
CA PRO A 56 -10.48 16.35 -2.66
C PRO A 56 -10.56 14.82 -2.54
N LYS A 57 -10.30 14.13 -3.63
CA LYS A 57 -10.11 12.67 -3.56
C LYS A 57 -8.89 12.41 -2.69
N ALA A 58 -9.06 11.62 -1.63
CA ALA A 58 -7.91 11.11 -0.90
C ALA A 58 -6.99 10.43 -1.93
N THR A 59 -5.87 11.04 -2.22
CA THR A 59 -4.78 10.39 -2.95
C THR A 59 -4.51 9.10 -2.18
N GLN A 60 -4.59 7.97 -2.87
CA GLN A 60 -4.12 6.72 -2.29
C GLN A 60 -2.60 6.90 -2.13
N GLY A 61 -2.21 7.54 -1.03
CA GLY A 61 -0.83 7.65 -0.65
C GLY A 61 -0.18 6.27 -0.64
N GLU A 62 1.11 6.22 -0.81
CA GLU A 62 1.86 4.99 -0.61
C GLU A 62 1.36 4.31 0.65
N SER A 63 1.05 3.03 0.54
CA SER A 63 0.70 2.23 1.71
C SER A 63 1.71 2.54 2.82
N PRO A 64 1.30 2.72 4.08
CA PRO A 64 2.25 2.92 5.19
C PRO A 64 3.34 1.86 5.29
N ALA A 65 3.14 0.73 4.64
CA ALA A 65 4.15 -0.31 4.44
C ALA A 65 5.08 -0.03 3.23
N GLY A 66 4.88 1.08 2.50
CA GLY A 66 5.65 1.41 1.29
C GLY A 66 5.50 0.40 0.17
N LEU A 67 4.39 -0.33 0.13
CA LEU A 67 4.10 -1.36 -0.87
C LEU A 67 3.12 -0.81 -1.92
N PRO A 68 3.27 -1.19 -3.19
CA PRO A 68 2.29 -0.89 -4.23
C PRO A 68 0.90 -1.44 -3.88
N LYS A 69 -0.15 -0.81 -4.41
CA LYS A 69 -1.53 -1.24 -4.18
C LYS A 69 -1.73 -2.71 -4.54
N GLY A 70 -2.27 -3.48 -3.59
CA GLY A 70 -2.54 -4.91 -3.76
C GLY A 70 -1.33 -5.83 -3.67
N ALA A 71 -0.09 -5.30 -3.65
CA ALA A 71 1.11 -6.10 -3.55
C ALA A 71 1.14 -6.95 -2.27
N GLY A 72 0.79 -6.36 -1.13
CA GLY A 72 0.78 -7.08 0.15
C GLY A 72 -0.09 -8.34 0.14
N THR A 73 -1.31 -8.23 -0.40
CA THR A 73 -2.25 -9.37 -0.51
C THR A 73 -1.76 -10.42 -1.50
N ARG A 74 -1.21 -9.98 -2.65
CA ARG A 74 -0.65 -10.89 -3.67
C ARG A 74 0.53 -11.68 -3.12
N THR A 75 1.49 -10.99 -2.50
CA THR A 75 2.66 -11.62 -1.88
C THR A 75 2.25 -12.56 -0.74
N ALA A 76 1.22 -12.22 0.06
CA ALA A 76 0.70 -13.12 1.08
C ALA A 76 0.15 -14.43 0.49
N LEU A 77 -0.55 -14.37 -0.65
CA LEU A 77 -1.01 -15.57 -1.37
C LEU A 77 0.15 -16.40 -1.93
N GLU A 78 1.19 -15.76 -2.44
CA GLU A 78 2.40 -16.42 -2.92
C GLU A 78 3.10 -17.16 -1.78
N ILE A 79 3.23 -16.52 -0.60
CA ILE A 79 3.81 -17.14 0.60
C ILE A 79 3.01 -18.37 1.02
N LEU A 80 1.67 -18.29 1.06
CA LEU A 80 0.83 -19.45 1.36
C LEU A 80 0.99 -20.58 0.34
N ARG A 81 1.18 -20.26 -0.94
CA ARG A 81 1.44 -21.27 -1.98
C ARG A 81 2.78 -21.95 -1.82
N GLU A 82 3.81 -21.17 -1.53
CA GLU A 82 5.18 -21.67 -1.38
C GLU A 82 5.35 -22.52 -0.12
N THR A 83 4.75 -22.06 0.99
CA THR A 83 4.86 -22.77 2.26
C THR A 83 3.95 -23.99 2.37
N GLY A 84 2.81 -23.95 1.69
CA GLY A 84 1.77 -24.98 1.82
C GLY A 84 1.15 -25.08 3.22
N GLN A 85 1.51 -24.17 4.13
CA GLN A 85 1.11 -24.22 5.54
C GLN A 85 0.08 -23.15 5.89
N ALA A 86 -0.75 -23.44 6.89
CA ALA A 86 -1.65 -22.45 7.45
C ALA A 86 -0.88 -21.42 8.29
N MET A 87 -1.05 -20.13 8.01
CA MET A 87 -0.37 -19.04 8.69
C MET A 87 -1.36 -18.03 9.26
N SER A 88 -1.02 -17.45 10.42
CA SER A 88 -1.81 -16.35 10.98
C SER A 88 -1.58 -15.05 10.17
N THR A 89 -2.52 -14.11 10.26
CA THR A 89 -2.39 -12.83 9.54
C THR A 89 -1.15 -12.04 9.95
N PRO A 90 -0.73 -11.98 11.23
CA PRO A 90 0.51 -11.33 11.63
C PRO A 90 1.76 -12.01 11.05
N GLU A 91 1.81 -13.35 11.04
CA GLU A 91 2.92 -14.10 10.43
C GLU A 91 3.04 -13.78 8.93
N LEU A 92 1.91 -13.82 8.20
CA LEU A 92 1.87 -13.44 6.78
C LEU A 92 2.35 -12.01 6.55
N ALA A 93 1.89 -11.06 7.36
CA ALA A 93 2.28 -9.67 7.25
C ALA A 93 3.79 -9.48 7.48
N ALA A 94 4.37 -10.17 8.46
CA ALA A 94 5.79 -10.14 8.73
C ALA A 94 6.61 -10.71 7.56
N CYS A 95 6.20 -11.87 7.02
CA CYS A 95 6.84 -12.48 5.86
C CYS A 95 6.75 -11.58 4.61
N VAL A 96 5.63 -10.90 4.39
CA VAL A 96 5.47 -9.95 3.29
C VAL A 96 6.47 -8.78 3.44
N LEU A 97 6.58 -8.16 4.61
CA LEU A 97 7.53 -7.07 4.84
C LEU A 97 8.97 -7.53 4.62
N GLN A 98 9.34 -8.70 5.13
CA GLN A 98 10.67 -9.29 4.92
C GLN A 98 10.97 -9.53 3.43
N ARG A 99 10.03 -10.09 2.68
CA ARG A 99 10.20 -10.34 1.23
C ARG A 99 10.42 -9.04 0.44
N TRP A 100 9.83 -7.95 0.89
CA TRP A 100 10.00 -6.63 0.28
C TRP A 100 11.17 -5.83 0.86
N GLY A 101 11.99 -6.41 1.74
CA GLY A 101 13.12 -5.72 2.38
C GLY A 101 12.69 -4.51 3.22
N ARG A 102 11.47 -4.55 3.78
CA ARG A 102 10.94 -3.46 4.60
C ARG A 102 11.12 -3.75 6.08
N PRO A 103 11.39 -2.72 6.89
CA PRO A 103 11.51 -2.89 8.33
C PRO A 103 10.20 -3.33 8.96
N LEU A 104 10.28 -4.17 10.00
CA LEU A 104 9.13 -4.67 10.77
C LEU A 104 8.61 -3.61 11.76
N GLU A 105 8.25 -2.44 11.24
CA GLU A 105 7.67 -1.39 12.07
C GLU A 105 6.24 -1.75 12.49
N ALA A 106 5.89 -1.49 13.76
CA ALA A 106 4.58 -1.81 14.33
C ALA A 106 3.41 -1.21 13.53
N ARG A 107 3.59 0.01 13.00
CA ARG A 107 2.58 0.70 12.18
C ARG A 107 2.39 0.00 10.83
N ALA A 108 3.48 -0.30 10.12
CA ALA A 108 3.45 -0.99 8.84
C ALA A 108 2.85 -2.39 8.97
N LEU A 109 3.27 -3.13 10.00
CA LEU A 109 2.75 -4.46 10.32
C LEU A 109 1.24 -4.42 10.60
N SER A 110 0.78 -3.54 11.50
CA SER A 110 -0.64 -3.41 11.86
C SER A 110 -1.52 -3.08 10.64
N MET A 111 -1.06 -2.17 9.77
CA MET A 111 -1.79 -1.81 8.55
C MET A 111 -1.85 -2.96 7.56
N LEU A 112 -0.75 -3.68 7.40
CA LEU A 112 -0.69 -4.82 6.49
C LEU A 112 -1.55 -5.99 6.98
N VAL A 113 -1.58 -6.25 8.28
CA VAL A 113 -2.49 -7.21 8.92
C VAL A 113 -3.95 -6.87 8.58
N LYS A 114 -4.38 -5.61 8.79
CA LYS A 114 -5.74 -5.18 8.46
C LYS A 114 -6.04 -5.33 6.97
N CYS A 115 -5.07 -4.99 6.12
CA CYS A 115 -5.20 -5.09 4.67
C CYS A 115 -5.37 -6.55 4.21
N ILE A 116 -4.49 -7.46 4.64
CA ILE A 116 -4.54 -8.87 4.29
C ILE A 116 -5.83 -9.50 4.81
N GLN A 117 -6.15 -9.29 6.09
CA GLN A 117 -7.36 -9.83 6.69
C GLN A 117 -8.62 -9.35 6.00
N GLY A 118 -8.73 -8.03 5.73
CA GLY A 118 -9.89 -7.47 5.05
C GLY A 118 -10.04 -7.94 3.60
N ASN A 119 -8.93 -8.15 2.89
CA ASN A 119 -8.97 -8.68 1.52
C ASN A 119 -9.30 -10.18 1.50
N PHE A 120 -8.72 -10.98 2.37
CA PHE A 120 -8.98 -12.40 2.42
C PHE A 120 -10.42 -12.71 2.87
N SER A 121 -10.95 -11.97 3.85
CA SER A 121 -12.34 -12.14 4.32
C SER A 121 -13.39 -11.77 3.26
N ARG A 122 -13.06 -10.90 2.31
CA ARG A 122 -13.98 -10.50 1.23
C ARG A 122 -13.90 -11.38 0.00
N ARG A 123 -12.94 -12.31 -0.04
CA ARG A 123 -12.81 -13.21 -1.18
C ARG A 123 -13.92 -14.25 -1.17
N THR A 124 -14.60 -14.36 -2.26
CA THR A 124 -15.67 -15.35 -2.50
C THR A 124 -15.25 -16.46 -3.46
N ASP A 125 -13.99 -16.40 -3.93
CA ASP A 125 -13.44 -17.33 -4.91
C ASP A 125 -13.00 -18.68 -4.31
N GLY A 126 -13.11 -18.84 -2.99
CA GLY A 126 -12.78 -20.08 -2.30
C GLY A 126 -11.28 -20.45 -2.31
N ILE A 127 -10.40 -19.54 -2.77
CA ILE A 127 -8.95 -19.79 -2.85
C ILE A 127 -8.31 -19.87 -1.47
N VAL A 128 -8.80 -19.11 -0.52
CA VAL A 128 -8.31 -19.08 0.86
C VAL A 128 -9.40 -19.44 1.84
N GLU A 129 -9.05 -20.20 2.85
CA GLU A 129 -9.94 -20.61 3.95
C GLU A 129 -9.36 -20.14 5.28
N PHE A 130 -10.23 -19.65 6.15
CA PHE A 130 -9.86 -19.25 7.51
C PHE A 130 -10.26 -20.34 8.50
N THR A 131 -9.28 -20.87 9.23
CA THR A 131 -9.49 -21.85 10.29
C THR A 131 -9.38 -21.21 11.67
N ARG A 132 -10.30 -21.54 12.57
CA ARG A 132 -10.32 -21.05 13.96
C ARG A 132 -9.87 -22.10 14.97
N ASP A 133 -9.36 -23.21 14.51
CA ASP A 133 -8.97 -24.34 15.35
C ASP A 133 -7.79 -24.02 16.27
N THR A 134 -7.09 -22.92 15.99
CA THR A 134 -5.97 -22.41 16.79
C THR A 134 -6.14 -20.91 17.04
N TYR A 135 -5.62 -20.44 18.18
CA TYR A 135 -5.51 -18.99 18.42
C TYR A 135 -4.04 -18.54 18.29
N PRO A 136 -3.75 -17.53 17.47
CA PRO A 136 -4.64 -16.82 16.54
C PRO A 136 -5.10 -17.70 15.37
N GLY A 137 -6.29 -17.40 14.82
CA GLY A 137 -6.82 -18.10 13.64
C GLY A 137 -5.88 -17.99 12.44
N ARG A 138 -5.91 -18.98 11.56
CA ARG A 138 -4.95 -19.12 10.46
C ARG A 138 -5.63 -19.16 9.09
N TRP A 139 -4.95 -18.65 8.10
CA TRP A 139 -5.31 -18.73 6.69
C TRP A 139 -4.56 -19.86 6.02
N ARG A 140 -5.25 -20.64 5.20
CA ARG A 140 -4.65 -21.65 4.33
C ARG A 140 -5.21 -21.52 2.92
N LEU A 141 -4.48 -22.03 1.96
CA LEU A 141 -5.06 -22.23 0.62
C LEU A 141 -5.96 -23.45 0.65
N THR A 142 -7.13 -23.29 0.07
CA THR A 142 -7.99 -24.44 -0.21
C THR A 142 -7.30 -25.27 -1.28
N SER A 143 -7.07 -26.55 -1.03
CA SER A 143 -6.59 -27.45 -2.09
C SER A 143 -7.63 -27.43 -3.20
N LEU A 144 -7.26 -26.86 -4.35
CA LEU A 144 -8.08 -27.01 -5.55
C LEU A 144 -8.36 -28.50 -5.73
N PRO A 145 -9.63 -28.92 -5.94
CA PRO A 145 -9.89 -30.29 -6.34
C PRO A 145 -9.05 -30.54 -7.60
N ALA A 146 -8.30 -31.63 -7.59
CA ALA A 146 -7.53 -32.05 -8.76
C ALA A 146 -8.47 -31.97 -9.98
N PRO A 147 -8.00 -31.42 -11.14
CA PRO A 147 -8.82 -31.42 -12.32
C PRO A 147 -9.30 -32.84 -12.54
N ALA A 148 -10.63 -33.02 -12.61
CA ALA A 148 -11.22 -34.29 -12.93
C ALA A 148 -10.59 -34.71 -14.25
N ASN A 149 -9.71 -35.72 -14.19
CA ASN A 149 -9.19 -36.37 -15.36
C ASN A 149 -10.42 -36.86 -16.12
N SER A 150 -10.71 -36.20 -17.23
CA SER A 150 -11.55 -36.75 -18.26
C SER A 150 -10.84 -38.02 -18.72
N ALA A 151 -11.19 -39.15 -18.14
CA ALA A 151 -10.88 -40.45 -18.69
C ALA A 151 -11.78 -40.63 -19.90
N GLU A 152 -11.16 -40.72 -21.06
CA GLU A 152 -11.58 -41.57 -22.17
C GLU A 152 -10.35 -42.10 -22.86
#